data_b5b5cb470a8f7c448fb6a6255c2b29cc
#
_entry.id   b5b5cb470a8f7c448fb6a6255c2b29cc
#
_cell.length_a   1.000
_cell.length_b   1.000
_cell.length_c   1.000
_cell.angle_alpha   90.00
_cell.angle_beta   90.00
_cell.angle_gamma   90.00
#
_symmetry.space_group_name_H-M   'P 1'
#
loop_
_entity.id
_entity.type
_entity.pdbx_description
1 polymer ?
#
loop_
_entity_poly.entity_id
_entity_poly.type
_entity_poly.pdbx_seq_one_letter_code
_entity_poly.pdbx_strand_id
1 'polypeptide(L)'
;MRTRNCLLIAFCFIILCGKLYAQPTGSEDRMYWVQTLTRIADPVLVNLSQGTLKKNMPFESLSDEPLRRSVSYLEAVGRTVCGIAPWLELGPDDTQEGKLRERYIQLVVKGLKQTVDPQSADYLMFDNRHSQPLVDAAFLVQGLLRAPRQLWGNLDVDIQKKLVYELKRTRGIKPNESNWLLFASMVEAALLEFTGEYDSQRLYYGVNRFIDEWYKGDAWYGDGAELHLDYYNSLVIHPMLTDVLSVMKKHGLERAEFLERQLVRQQRMAAQLERMISQIGRAHV
;
A
#
# COMPACT_ATOMS: atom_id res chain seq x y z
N MET A 1 15.31 -61.56 -25.91
CA MET A 1 14.89 -60.31 -26.61
C MET A 1 13.55 -59.73 -26.13
N ARG A 2 12.66 -60.47 -25.49
CA ARG A 2 11.34 -59.91 -25.01
C ARG A 2 11.44 -59.04 -23.78
N THR A 3 12.37 -59.22 -22.87
CA THR A 3 12.50 -58.45 -21.62
C THR A 3 13.07 -57.04 -21.83
N ARG A 4 13.92 -56.83 -22.84
CA ARG A 4 14.48 -55.47 -23.14
C ARG A 4 13.43 -54.50 -23.71
N ASN A 5 12.43 -54.99 -24.47
CA ASN A 5 11.42 -54.17 -25.05
C ASN A 5 10.39 -53.71 -24.00
N CYS A 6 10.09 -54.53 -22.99
CA CYS A 6 9.20 -54.15 -21.89
C CYS A 6 9.80 -53.06 -21.00
N LEU A 7 11.11 -53.05 -20.77
CA LEU A 7 11.77 -51.98 -19.99
C LEU A 7 11.82 -50.64 -20.73
N LEU A 8 12.00 -50.66 -22.07
CA LEU A 8 11.98 -49.44 -22.86
C LEU A 8 10.56 -48.81 -22.94
N ILE A 9 9.51 -49.64 -23.04
CA ILE A 9 8.12 -49.18 -23.03
C ILE A 9 7.73 -48.60 -21.64
N ALA A 10 8.16 -49.23 -20.55
CA ALA A 10 7.93 -48.71 -19.19
C ALA A 10 8.69 -47.41 -18.94
N PHE A 11 9.91 -47.25 -19.47
CA PHE A 11 10.69 -46.02 -19.36
C PHE A 11 10.06 -44.86 -20.18
N CYS A 12 9.53 -45.14 -21.38
CA CYS A 12 8.78 -44.16 -22.18
C CYS A 12 7.46 -43.75 -21.51
N PHE A 13 6.78 -44.67 -20.82
CA PHE A 13 5.53 -44.37 -20.10
C PHE A 13 5.80 -43.53 -18.85
N ILE A 14 6.91 -43.70 -18.13
CA ILE A 14 7.27 -42.87 -16.97
C ILE A 14 7.62 -41.46 -17.44
N ILE A 15 8.20 -41.26 -18.63
CA ILE A 15 8.48 -39.94 -19.20
C ILE A 15 7.21 -39.27 -19.69
N LEU A 16 6.22 -40.03 -20.22
CA LEU A 16 4.93 -39.48 -20.67
C LEU A 16 3.94 -39.20 -19.52
N CYS A 17 4.08 -39.87 -18.37
CA CYS A 17 3.25 -39.62 -17.18
C CYS A 17 3.81 -38.58 -16.23
N GLY A 18 5.03 -38.06 -16.45
CA GLY A 18 5.46 -36.81 -15.84
C GLY A 18 4.54 -35.71 -16.38
N LYS A 19 3.55 -35.30 -15.59
CA LYS A 19 2.81 -34.06 -15.88
C LYS A 19 3.87 -32.97 -16.03
N LEU A 20 4.21 -32.62 -17.26
CA LEU A 20 4.82 -31.35 -17.59
C LEU A 20 3.84 -30.31 -17.10
N TYR A 21 3.97 -29.89 -15.84
CA TYR A 21 3.35 -28.63 -15.41
C TYR A 21 4.05 -27.58 -16.26
N ALA A 22 3.37 -27.17 -17.37
CA ALA A 22 3.82 -26.02 -18.11
C ALA A 22 3.94 -24.87 -17.11
N GLN A 23 5.08 -24.20 -17.11
CA GLN A 23 5.24 -22.98 -16.32
C GLN A 23 4.14 -22.01 -16.75
N PRO A 24 3.41 -21.39 -15.81
CA PRO A 24 2.38 -20.44 -16.18
C PRO A 24 2.99 -19.35 -17.06
N THR A 25 2.24 -18.90 -18.04
CA THR A 25 2.64 -17.78 -18.88
C THR A 25 2.48 -16.47 -18.12
N GLY A 26 3.22 -15.43 -18.51
CA GLY A 26 3.06 -14.11 -17.87
C GLY A 26 1.63 -13.56 -17.95
N SER A 27 0.83 -13.96 -18.96
CA SER A 27 -0.59 -13.59 -19.05
C SER A 27 -1.47 -14.36 -18.05
N GLU A 28 -1.17 -15.62 -17.81
CA GLU A 28 -1.88 -16.43 -16.80
C GLU A 28 -1.54 -15.93 -15.39
N ASP A 29 -0.28 -15.61 -15.11
CA ASP A 29 0.15 -14.98 -13.86
C ASP A 29 -0.56 -13.65 -13.66
N ARG A 30 -0.61 -12.79 -14.70
CA ARG A 30 -1.31 -11.50 -14.65
C ARG A 30 -2.77 -11.68 -14.29
N MET A 31 -3.46 -12.59 -14.97
CA MET A 31 -4.87 -12.88 -14.70
C MET A 31 -5.08 -13.38 -13.27
N TYR A 32 -4.23 -14.28 -12.78
CA TYR A 32 -4.29 -14.77 -11.40
C TYR A 32 -4.10 -13.63 -10.37
N TRP A 33 -3.15 -12.72 -10.63
CA TRP A 33 -2.90 -11.59 -9.75
C TRP A 33 -4.07 -10.61 -9.72
N VAL A 34 -4.65 -10.29 -10.88
CA VAL A 34 -5.86 -9.45 -10.97
C VAL A 34 -7.04 -10.08 -10.24
N GLN A 35 -7.27 -11.38 -10.41
CA GLN A 35 -8.32 -12.11 -9.69
C GLN A 35 -8.08 -12.10 -8.17
N THR A 36 -6.85 -12.25 -7.73
CA THR A 36 -6.50 -12.20 -6.30
C THR A 36 -6.71 -10.80 -5.75
N LEU A 37 -6.26 -9.77 -6.46
CA LEU A 37 -6.46 -8.36 -6.11
C LEU A 37 -7.94 -8.05 -5.96
N THR A 38 -8.78 -8.41 -6.93
CA THR A 38 -10.22 -8.15 -6.89
C THR A 38 -10.91 -8.88 -5.75
N ARG A 39 -10.54 -10.14 -5.48
CA ARG A 39 -11.06 -10.92 -4.35
C ARG A 39 -10.76 -10.27 -2.99
N ILE A 40 -9.59 -9.63 -2.84
CA ILE A 40 -9.21 -8.91 -1.62
C ILE A 40 -9.91 -7.56 -1.53
N ALA A 41 -10.00 -6.82 -2.64
CA ALA A 41 -10.51 -5.46 -2.65
C ALA A 41 -12.05 -5.36 -2.63
N ASP A 42 -12.76 -6.32 -3.23
CA ASP A 42 -14.23 -6.31 -3.34
C ASP A 42 -14.95 -6.18 -1.99
N PRO A 43 -14.65 -7.00 -0.96
CA PRO A 43 -15.38 -6.91 0.31
C PRO A 43 -15.20 -5.56 1.00
N VAL A 44 -14.09 -4.86 0.78
CA VAL A 44 -13.86 -3.52 1.34
C VAL A 44 -14.54 -2.46 0.50
N LEU A 45 -14.22 -2.38 -0.79
CA LEU A 45 -14.60 -1.25 -1.63
C LEU A 45 -16.07 -1.27 -2.06
N VAL A 46 -16.66 -2.46 -2.27
CA VAL A 46 -18.09 -2.56 -2.57
C VAL A 46 -18.91 -2.09 -1.38
N ASN A 47 -18.61 -2.60 -0.17
CA ASN A 47 -19.31 -2.18 1.02
C ASN A 47 -19.11 -0.70 1.34
N LEU A 48 -17.88 -0.18 1.20
CA LEU A 48 -17.60 1.23 1.43
C LEU A 48 -18.39 2.12 0.46
N SER A 49 -18.43 1.77 -0.83
CA SER A 49 -19.17 2.55 -1.84
C SER A 49 -20.68 2.62 -1.59
N GLN A 50 -21.22 1.66 -0.82
CA GLN A 50 -22.62 1.54 -0.44
C GLN A 50 -22.93 2.09 0.95
N GLY A 51 -21.92 2.55 1.73
CA GLY A 51 -22.10 2.98 3.11
C GLY A 51 -22.44 1.84 4.07
N THR A 52 -21.94 0.64 3.79
CA THR A 52 -22.22 -0.59 4.57
C THR A 52 -20.96 -1.27 5.11
N LEU A 53 -19.78 -0.63 4.99
CA LEU A 53 -18.52 -1.23 5.44
C LEU A 53 -18.54 -1.56 6.93
N LYS A 54 -18.87 -0.60 7.77
CA LYS A 54 -18.92 -0.79 9.23
C LYS A 54 -19.94 -1.85 9.66
N LYS A 55 -21.04 -1.97 8.90
CA LYS A 55 -22.07 -2.96 9.16
C LYS A 55 -21.61 -4.38 8.84
N ASN A 56 -20.89 -4.55 7.74
CA ASN A 56 -20.63 -5.86 7.14
C ASN A 56 -19.20 -6.37 7.37
N MET A 57 -18.25 -5.49 7.73
CA MET A 57 -16.86 -5.88 7.95
C MET A 57 -16.74 -6.70 9.24
N PRO A 58 -16.21 -7.95 9.17
CA PRO A 58 -15.91 -8.73 10.36
C PRO A 58 -14.81 -8.02 11.17
N PHE A 59 -14.84 -8.20 12.48
CA PHE A 59 -13.82 -7.67 13.37
C PHE A 59 -13.32 -8.78 14.28
N GLU A 60 -12.03 -9.02 14.23
CA GLU A 60 -11.32 -9.94 15.10
C GLU A 60 -10.25 -9.18 15.88
N SER A 61 -10.21 -9.34 17.18
CA SER A 61 -9.24 -8.69 18.05
C SER A 61 -9.04 -9.53 19.31
N LEU A 62 -7.86 -9.44 19.92
CA LEU A 62 -7.58 -10.04 21.22
C LEU A 62 -8.37 -9.36 22.37
N SER A 63 -8.82 -8.13 22.15
CA SER A 63 -9.67 -7.39 23.08
C SER A 63 -10.84 -6.78 22.33
N ASP A 64 -12.06 -6.87 22.88
CA ASP A 64 -13.26 -6.25 22.30
C ASP A 64 -13.33 -4.77 22.73
N GLU A 65 -12.35 -3.98 22.32
CA GLU A 65 -12.35 -2.55 22.56
C GLU A 65 -13.05 -1.81 21.43
N PRO A 66 -14.13 -1.04 21.72
CA PRO A 66 -14.86 -0.29 20.69
C PRO A 66 -13.95 0.66 19.88
N LEU A 67 -12.92 1.20 20.52
CA LEU A 67 -11.98 2.12 19.89
C LEU A 67 -11.09 1.39 18.86
N ARG A 68 -10.66 0.14 19.16
CA ARG A 68 -9.93 -0.70 18.19
C ARG A 68 -10.76 -1.01 16.96
N ARG A 69 -12.02 -1.36 17.16
CA ARG A 69 -12.95 -1.59 16.04
C ARG A 69 -13.08 -0.33 15.19
N SER A 70 -13.16 0.86 15.78
CA SER A 70 -13.36 2.11 15.04
C SER A 70 -12.17 2.49 14.15
N VAL A 71 -10.95 2.10 14.50
CA VAL A 71 -9.74 2.36 13.67
C VAL A 71 -9.55 1.33 12.56
N SER A 72 -10.02 0.09 12.72
CA SER A 72 -9.82 -0.99 11.74
C SER A 72 -10.44 -0.69 10.37
N TYR A 73 -11.45 0.15 10.31
CA TYR A 73 -12.11 0.50 9.05
C TYR A 73 -11.22 1.39 8.17
N LEU A 74 -10.57 2.41 8.75
CA LEU A 74 -9.63 3.24 8.01
C LEU A 74 -8.40 2.43 7.58
N GLU A 75 -7.96 1.49 8.42
CA GLU A 75 -6.88 0.56 8.08
C GLU A 75 -7.23 -0.28 6.85
N ALA A 76 -8.40 -0.93 6.85
CA ALA A 76 -8.86 -1.72 5.71
C ALA A 76 -8.95 -0.88 4.43
N VAL A 77 -9.52 0.32 4.50
CA VAL A 77 -9.66 1.22 3.34
C VAL A 77 -8.30 1.73 2.88
N GLY A 78 -7.49 2.29 3.77
CA GLY A 78 -6.19 2.90 3.43
C GLY A 78 -5.24 1.90 2.78
N ARG A 79 -5.09 0.71 3.37
CA ARG A 79 -4.20 -0.33 2.83
C ARG A 79 -4.72 -0.91 1.52
N THR A 80 -6.04 -1.10 1.37
CA THR A 80 -6.63 -1.57 0.11
C THR A 80 -6.40 -0.56 -1.00
N VAL A 81 -6.70 0.73 -0.76
CA VAL A 81 -6.50 1.78 -1.77
C VAL A 81 -5.01 1.91 -2.12
N CYS A 82 -4.11 1.91 -1.14
CA CYS A 82 -2.68 1.95 -1.37
C CYS A 82 -2.19 0.79 -2.27
N GLY A 83 -2.68 -0.42 -1.99
CA GLY A 83 -2.26 -1.62 -2.71
C GLY A 83 -2.71 -1.65 -4.17
N ILE A 84 -3.91 -1.13 -4.46
CA ILE A 84 -4.45 -1.16 -5.83
C ILE A 84 -4.16 0.10 -6.66
N ALA A 85 -3.75 1.20 -6.02
CA ALA A 85 -3.60 2.51 -6.68
C ALA A 85 -2.70 2.49 -7.92
N PRO A 86 -1.51 1.85 -7.94
CA PRO A 86 -0.68 1.81 -9.15
C PRO A 86 -1.36 1.12 -10.33
N TRP A 87 -2.19 0.12 -10.06
CA TRP A 87 -2.98 -0.55 -11.08
C TRP A 87 -4.12 0.34 -11.58
N LEU A 88 -4.80 1.07 -10.69
CA LEU A 88 -5.86 2.01 -11.06
C LEU A 88 -5.33 3.19 -11.88
N GLU A 89 -4.12 3.69 -11.60
CA GLU A 89 -3.53 4.81 -12.34
C GLU A 89 -3.29 4.51 -13.82
N LEU A 90 -3.25 3.25 -14.23
CA LEU A 90 -3.24 2.85 -15.64
C LEU A 90 -4.51 3.31 -16.39
N GLY A 91 -5.58 3.57 -15.68
CA GLY A 91 -6.86 4.04 -16.23
C GLY A 91 -7.66 2.95 -16.94
N PRO A 92 -8.88 3.28 -17.37
CA PRO A 92 -9.73 2.39 -18.15
C PRO A 92 -9.20 2.21 -19.58
N ASP A 93 -9.49 1.04 -20.18
CA ASP A 93 -9.31 0.74 -21.60
C ASP A 93 -10.34 -0.31 -22.04
N ASP A 94 -10.34 -0.70 -23.33
CA ASP A 94 -11.32 -1.64 -23.90
C ASP A 94 -11.12 -3.09 -23.48
N THR A 95 -10.02 -3.42 -22.78
CA THR A 95 -9.77 -4.77 -22.27
C THR A 95 -10.70 -5.11 -21.11
N GLN A 96 -10.82 -6.39 -20.80
CA GLN A 96 -11.55 -6.83 -19.60
C GLN A 96 -10.91 -6.26 -18.31
N GLU A 97 -9.59 -6.20 -18.27
CA GLU A 97 -8.85 -5.62 -17.15
C GLU A 97 -9.07 -4.11 -17.06
N GLY A 98 -9.11 -3.38 -18.18
CA GLY A 98 -9.40 -1.95 -18.22
C GLY A 98 -10.79 -1.61 -17.71
N LYS A 99 -11.80 -2.42 -18.05
CA LYS A 99 -13.17 -2.29 -17.52
C LYS A 99 -13.24 -2.58 -16.02
N LEU A 100 -12.42 -3.50 -15.51
CA LEU A 100 -12.29 -3.72 -14.07
C LEU A 100 -11.67 -2.49 -13.39
N ARG A 101 -10.60 -1.91 -13.94
CA ARG A 101 -10.02 -0.67 -13.40
C ARG A 101 -11.04 0.45 -13.32
N GLU A 102 -11.84 0.66 -14.37
CA GLU A 102 -12.92 1.66 -14.37
C GLU A 102 -13.89 1.42 -13.21
N ARG A 103 -14.37 0.18 -13.05
CA ARG A 103 -15.25 -0.18 -11.92
C ARG A 103 -14.61 0.14 -10.58
N TYR A 104 -13.35 -0.23 -10.36
CA TYR A 104 -12.67 -0.01 -9.08
C TYR A 104 -12.36 1.45 -8.81
N ILE A 105 -12.02 2.25 -9.83
CA ILE A 105 -11.90 3.71 -9.73
C ILE A 105 -13.20 4.29 -9.19
N GLN A 106 -14.35 3.91 -9.78
CA GLN A 106 -15.66 4.37 -9.32
C GLN A 106 -15.98 3.93 -7.90
N LEU A 107 -15.65 2.69 -7.51
CA LEU A 107 -15.84 2.20 -6.14
C LEU A 107 -15.02 3.01 -5.14
N VAL A 108 -13.74 3.28 -5.42
CA VAL A 108 -12.89 4.09 -4.55
C VAL A 108 -13.41 5.52 -4.44
N VAL A 109 -13.71 6.18 -5.56
CA VAL A 109 -14.22 7.57 -5.57
C VAL A 109 -15.52 7.70 -4.77
N LYS A 110 -16.48 6.80 -4.99
CA LYS A 110 -17.74 6.76 -4.21
C LYS A 110 -17.48 6.44 -2.73
N GLY A 111 -16.54 5.52 -2.47
CA GLY A 111 -16.16 5.11 -1.13
C GLY A 111 -15.53 6.26 -0.33
N LEU A 112 -14.62 7.00 -0.93
CA LEU A 112 -13.96 8.14 -0.28
C LEU A 112 -14.95 9.23 0.13
N LYS A 113 -16.04 9.42 -0.61
CA LYS A 113 -17.14 10.28 -0.18
C LYS A 113 -17.74 9.81 1.16
N GLN A 114 -17.96 8.50 1.31
CA GLN A 114 -18.50 7.96 2.56
C GLN A 114 -17.53 8.15 3.74
N THR A 115 -16.22 8.05 3.51
CA THR A 115 -15.22 8.14 4.59
C THR A 115 -15.14 9.52 5.24
N VAL A 116 -15.46 10.59 4.50
CA VAL A 116 -15.30 11.98 4.94
C VAL A 116 -16.63 12.74 5.11
N ASP A 117 -17.76 12.09 4.89
CA ASP A 117 -19.07 12.67 5.11
C ASP A 117 -19.55 12.35 6.54
N PRO A 118 -19.68 13.35 7.45
CA PRO A 118 -20.14 13.11 8.81
C PRO A 118 -21.57 12.53 8.91
N GLN A 119 -22.37 12.60 7.84
CA GLN A 119 -23.70 12.00 7.78
C GLN A 119 -23.69 10.55 7.30
N SER A 120 -22.54 10.07 6.80
CA SER A 120 -22.41 8.68 6.37
C SER A 120 -22.29 7.73 7.56
N ALA A 121 -22.93 6.55 7.45
CA ALA A 121 -22.70 5.44 8.38
C ALA A 121 -21.22 4.98 8.39
N ASP A 122 -20.53 5.17 7.28
CA ASP A 122 -19.12 4.81 7.10
C ASP A 122 -18.16 6.01 7.23
N TYR A 123 -18.58 7.10 7.91
CA TYR A 123 -17.67 8.19 8.29
C TYR A 123 -16.54 7.63 9.16
N LEU A 124 -15.28 7.80 8.73
CA LEU A 124 -14.13 7.18 9.38
C LEU A 124 -13.44 8.13 10.38
N MET A 125 -12.65 7.54 11.28
CA MET A 125 -11.96 8.28 12.33
C MET A 125 -10.54 8.64 11.86
N PHE A 126 -10.23 9.94 11.82
CA PHE A 126 -8.91 10.50 11.48
C PHE A 126 -8.25 11.24 12.65
N ASP A 127 -8.92 11.35 13.78
CA ASP A 127 -8.46 12.16 14.90
C ASP A 127 -7.59 11.39 15.92
N ASN A 128 -7.13 12.13 16.93
CA ASN A 128 -6.19 11.67 17.94
C ASN A 128 -6.82 10.90 19.12
N ARG A 129 -8.08 10.47 19.02
CA ARG A 129 -8.67 9.57 20.03
C ARG A 129 -7.95 8.21 20.09
N HIS A 130 -7.25 7.86 19.02
CA HIS A 130 -6.32 6.74 18.93
C HIS A 130 -5.11 7.16 18.08
N SER A 131 -3.97 6.47 18.20
CA SER A 131 -2.80 6.76 17.38
C SER A 131 -2.87 6.15 15.96
N GLN A 132 -3.56 5.02 15.80
CA GLN A 132 -3.62 4.26 14.54
C GLN A 132 -4.08 5.07 13.32
N PRO A 133 -5.03 6.04 13.39
CA PRO A 133 -5.44 6.82 12.23
C PRO A 133 -4.31 7.53 11.48
N LEU A 134 -3.20 7.87 12.14
CA LEU A 134 -2.03 8.43 11.44
C LEU A 134 -1.42 7.44 10.44
N VAL A 135 -1.30 6.17 10.86
CA VAL A 135 -0.77 5.08 10.02
C VAL A 135 -1.65 4.88 8.80
N ASP A 136 -2.95 4.76 9.03
CA ASP A 136 -3.90 4.36 8.01
C ASP A 136 -4.22 5.49 7.04
N ALA A 137 -4.23 6.74 7.53
CA ALA A 137 -4.27 7.92 6.68
C ALA A 137 -3.04 8.02 5.78
N ALA A 138 -1.85 7.68 6.29
CA ALA A 138 -0.63 7.68 5.49
C ALA A 138 -0.69 6.67 4.34
N PHE A 139 -1.20 5.46 4.57
CA PHE A 139 -1.45 4.50 3.49
C PHE A 139 -2.49 5.00 2.49
N LEU A 140 -3.59 5.59 2.98
CA LEU A 140 -4.61 6.14 2.10
C LEU A 140 -4.04 7.21 1.16
N VAL A 141 -3.32 8.19 1.71
CA VAL A 141 -2.76 9.26 0.87
C VAL A 141 -1.61 8.78 -0.01
N GLN A 142 -0.84 7.76 0.40
CA GLN A 142 0.14 7.12 -0.46
C GLN A 142 -0.54 6.54 -1.71
N GLY A 143 -1.70 5.90 -1.55
CA GLY A 143 -2.51 5.45 -2.68
C GLY A 143 -2.96 6.61 -3.58
N LEU A 144 -3.44 7.71 -3.00
CA LEU A 144 -3.87 8.88 -3.77
C LEU A 144 -2.70 9.56 -4.52
N LEU A 145 -1.51 9.60 -3.91
CA LEU A 145 -0.28 10.10 -4.56
C LEU A 145 0.16 9.20 -5.73
N ARG A 146 -0.07 7.89 -5.64
CA ARG A 146 0.27 6.91 -6.68
C ARG A 146 -0.77 6.80 -7.79
N ALA A 147 -1.99 7.32 -7.56
CA ALA A 147 -3.05 7.36 -8.55
C ALA A 147 -3.67 8.78 -8.63
N PRO A 148 -2.85 9.83 -8.88
CA PRO A 148 -3.30 11.21 -8.79
C PRO A 148 -4.36 11.55 -9.85
N ARG A 149 -4.30 10.98 -11.04
CA ARG A 149 -5.28 11.24 -12.12
C ARG A 149 -6.57 10.46 -11.89
N GLN A 150 -6.45 9.18 -11.56
CA GLN A 150 -7.59 8.28 -11.49
C GLN A 150 -8.33 8.32 -10.16
N LEU A 151 -7.68 8.72 -9.07
CA LEU A 151 -8.32 8.83 -7.77
C LEU A 151 -8.50 10.29 -7.33
N TRP A 152 -7.43 10.99 -6.98
CA TRP A 152 -7.54 12.37 -6.49
C TRP A 152 -8.22 13.30 -7.48
N GLY A 153 -7.85 13.25 -8.76
CA GLY A 153 -8.40 14.09 -9.82
C GLY A 153 -9.87 13.81 -10.15
N ASN A 154 -10.38 12.63 -9.80
CA ASN A 154 -11.79 12.26 -9.98
C ASN A 154 -12.68 12.57 -8.75
N LEU A 155 -12.10 13.07 -7.66
CA LEU A 155 -12.89 13.50 -6.49
C LEU A 155 -13.50 14.87 -6.73
N ASP A 156 -14.77 15.03 -6.36
CA ASP A 156 -15.40 16.35 -6.30
C ASP A 156 -14.61 17.27 -5.35
N VAL A 157 -14.55 18.56 -5.68
CA VAL A 157 -13.81 19.57 -4.90
C VAL A 157 -14.26 19.61 -3.43
N ASP A 158 -15.54 19.38 -3.16
CA ASP A 158 -16.07 19.32 -1.78
C ASP A 158 -15.48 18.11 -1.02
N ILE A 159 -15.39 16.97 -1.67
CA ILE A 159 -14.78 15.75 -1.09
C ILE A 159 -13.27 15.93 -0.88
N GLN A 160 -12.57 16.55 -1.83
CA GLN A 160 -11.17 16.89 -1.65
C GLN A 160 -10.96 17.78 -0.42
N LYS A 161 -11.76 18.83 -0.25
CA LYS A 161 -11.70 19.73 0.93
C LYS A 161 -11.97 18.98 2.24
N LYS A 162 -12.99 18.13 2.27
CA LYS A 162 -13.31 17.32 3.45
C LYS A 162 -12.17 16.35 3.78
N LEU A 163 -11.59 15.69 2.77
CA LEU A 163 -10.47 14.80 2.98
C LEU A 163 -9.24 15.55 3.51
N VAL A 164 -8.90 16.70 2.94
CA VAL A 164 -7.83 17.59 3.45
C VAL A 164 -8.07 17.97 4.91
N TYR A 165 -9.32 18.33 5.26
CA TYR A 165 -9.68 18.63 6.65
C TYR A 165 -9.42 17.43 7.58
N GLU A 166 -9.86 16.24 7.19
CA GLU A 166 -9.64 15.02 7.99
C GLU A 166 -8.14 14.66 8.10
N LEU A 167 -7.38 14.80 7.02
CA LEU A 167 -5.92 14.58 7.04
C LEU A 167 -5.23 15.54 8.02
N LYS A 168 -5.60 16.83 8.04
CA LYS A 168 -5.06 17.81 9.00
C LYS A 168 -5.37 17.44 10.47
N ARG A 169 -6.44 16.70 10.74
CA ARG A 169 -6.78 16.23 12.09
C ARG A 169 -5.77 15.20 12.62
N THR A 170 -5.08 14.45 11.74
CA THR A 170 -4.01 13.54 12.16
C THR A 170 -2.81 14.24 12.78
N ARG A 171 -2.67 15.57 12.59
CA ARG A 171 -1.62 16.39 13.23
C ARG A 171 -1.68 16.36 14.75
N GLY A 172 -2.85 16.10 15.33
CA GLY A 172 -3.01 15.89 16.77
C GLY A 172 -2.39 14.59 17.28
N ILE A 173 -1.96 13.68 16.41
CA ILE A 173 -1.32 12.41 16.76
C ILE A 173 0.20 12.59 16.75
N LYS A 174 0.83 12.35 17.92
CA LYS A 174 2.29 12.32 18.04
C LYS A 174 2.80 10.95 17.54
N PRO A 175 3.62 10.91 16.48
CA PRO A 175 4.22 9.64 16.05
C PRO A 175 5.26 9.14 17.03
N ASN A 176 5.43 7.82 17.13
CA ASN A 176 6.54 7.22 17.87
C ASN A 176 7.86 7.40 17.10
N GLU A 177 9.00 7.33 17.81
CA GLU A 177 10.36 7.36 17.25
C GLU A 177 10.67 6.01 16.54
N SER A 178 10.01 5.75 15.43
CA SER A 178 10.06 4.53 14.62
C SER A 178 9.63 4.85 13.18
N ASN A 179 9.27 3.85 12.38
CA ASN A 179 8.66 4.03 11.06
C ASN A 179 7.44 4.99 11.09
N TRP A 180 6.84 5.22 12.25
CA TRP A 180 5.72 6.14 12.42
C TRP A 180 6.04 7.58 12.06
N LEU A 181 7.30 7.98 12.12
CA LEU A 181 7.71 9.31 11.65
C LEU A 181 7.47 9.47 10.14
N LEU A 182 7.64 8.39 9.35
CA LEU A 182 7.33 8.42 7.91
C LEU A 182 5.84 8.51 7.62
N PHE A 183 4.96 7.99 8.49
CA PHE A 183 3.52 8.21 8.34
C PHE A 183 3.17 9.68 8.46
N ALA A 184 3.76 10.38 9.43
CA ALA A 184 3.57 11.83 9.54
C ALA A 184 4.12 12.57 8.31
N SER A 185 5.34 12.23 7.87
CA SER A 185 5.93 12.80 6.66
C SER A 185 5.10 12.54 5.40
N MET A 186 4.51 11.35 5.27
CA MET A 186 3.67 10.96 4.13
C MET A 186 2.38 11.79 4.06
N VAL A 187 1.70 11.98 5.20
CA VAL A 187 0.50 12.83 5.25
C VAL A 187 0.84 14.26 4.87
N GLU A 188 1.95 14.82 5.37
CA GLU A 188 2.35 16.18 5.02
C GLU A 188 2.82 16.30 3.56
N ALA A 189 3.49 15.31 3.01
CA ALA A 189 3.82 15.28 1.59
C ALA A 189 2.56 15.29 0.71
N ALA A 190 1.53 14.54 1.10
CA ALA A 190 0.26 14.54 0.39
C ALA A 190 -0.47 15.88 0.52
N LEU A 191 -0.49 16.50 1.69
CA LEU A 191 -1.05 17.85 1.87
C LEU A 191 -0.32 18.88 1.03
N LEU A 192 1.02 18.83 0.95
CA LEU A 192 1.82 19.67 0.06
C LEU A 192 1.41 19.46 -1.40
N GLU A 193 1.32 18.21 -1.86
CA GLU A 193 0.95 17.90 -3.25
C GLU A 193 -0.45 18.40 -3.62
N PHE A 194 -1.42 18.22 -2.70
CA PHE A 194 -2.83 18.49 -2.99
C PHE A 194 -3.25 19.94 -2.74
N THR A 195 -2.55 20.66 -1.86
CA THR A 195 -2.97 22.01 -1.44
C THR A 195 -1.88 23.07 -1.52
N GLY A 196 -0.62 22.67 -1.66
CA GLY A 196 0.54 23.55 -1.52
C GLY A 196 0.90 23.89 -0.06
N GLU A 197 0.14 23.39 0.93
CA GLU A 197 0.36 23.66 2.35
C GLU A 197 0.80 22.41 3.10
N TYR A 198 1.77 22.53 4.00
CA TYR A 198 2.26 21.41 4.82
C TYR A 198 2.88 21.90 6.12
N ASP A 199 2.98 21.02 7.11
CA ASP A 199 3.76 21.23 8.33
C ASP A 199 5.20 20.78 8.07
N SER A 200 6.11 21.74 7.95
CA SER A 200 7.52 21.48 7.62
C SER A 200 8.22 20.66 8.71
N GLN A 201 7.92 20.89 9.98
CA GLN A 201 8.53 20.13 11.06
C GLN A 201 8.13 18.63 10.96
N ARG A 202 6.86 18.34 10.74
CA ARG A 202 6.38 16.96 10.61
C ARG A 202 6.92 16.27 9.35
N LEU A 203 7.02 17.00 8.23
CA LEU A 203 7.57 16.47 6.99
C LEU A 203 9.06 16.11 7.17
N TYR A 204 9.88 17.07 7.59
CA TYR A 204 11.33 16.90 7.62
C TYR A 204 11.83 16.04 8.78
N TYR A 205 11.12 16.00 9.90
CA TYR A 205 11.62 15.27 11.07
C TYR A 205 11.81 13.78 10.76
N GLY A 206 10.80 13.11 10.17
CA GLY A 206 10.93 11.72 9.78
C GLY A 206 11.98 11.52 8.68
N VAL A 207 11.96 12.34 7.64
CA VAL A 207 12.93 12.26 6.53
C VAL A 207 14.37 12.35 7.06
N ASN A 208 14.68 13.32 7.91
CA ASN A 208 16.03 13.52 8.43
C ASN A 208 16.48 12.35 9.32
N ARG A 209 15.59 11.82 10.21
CA ARG A 209 15.91 10.64 11.00
C ARG A 209 16.33 9.45 10.15
N PHE A 210 15.57 9.14 9.09
CA PHE A 210 15.89 8.00 8.23
C PHE A 210 17.13 8.25 7.37
N ILE A 211 17.35 9.46 6.89
CA ILE A 211 18.50 9.78 6.05
C ILE A 211 19.80 9.81 6.85
N ASP A 212 19.80 10.50 8.00
CA ASP A 212 21.02 10.87 8.71
C ASP A 212 21.40 9.90 9.84
N GLU A 213 20.41 9.25 10.49
CA GLU A 213 20.66 8.51 11.72
C GLU A 213 20.33 7.01 11.64
N TRP A 214 19.24 6.66 10.95
CA TRP A 214 18.70 5.31 11.01
C TRP A 214 19.10 4.41 9.82
N TYR A 215 19.90 4.89 8.89
CA TYR A 215 20.49 4.05 7.87
C TYR A 215 21.59 3.16 8.47
N LYS A 216 21.45 1.83 8.31
CA LYS A 216 22.34 0.84 8.93
C LYS A 216 23.33 0.18 7.95
N GLY A 217 23.32 0.61 6.69
CA GLY A 217 24.15 0.03 5.64
C GLY A 217 23.42 -1.04 4.81
N ASP A 218 23.98 -1.37 3.67
CA ASP A 218 23.47 -2.38 2.72
C ASP A 218 21.95 -2.33 2.46
N ALA A 219 21.43 -1.13 2.33
CA ALA A 219 20.01 -0.82 2.12
C ALA A 219 19.07 -1.04 3.32
N TRP A 220 19.57 -1.40 4.48
CA TRP A 220 18.76 -1.54 5.69
C TRP A 220 18.62 -0.22 6.44
N TYR A 221 17.41 0.04 6.90
CA TYR A 221 17.09 1.10 7.86
C TYR A 221 16.68 0.48 9.19
N GLY A 222 17.01 1.14 10.29
CA GLY A 222 16.42 0.84 11.58
C GLY A 222 14.93 1.21 11.62
N ASP A 223 14.15 0.49 12.38
CA ASP A 223 12.82 0.95 12.80
C ASP A 223 12.96 1.71 14.12
N GLY A 224 13.40 2.96 14.00
CA GLY A 224 13.98 3.76 15.08
C GLY A 224 15.52 3.64 15.09
N ALA A 225 16.14 3.90 16.25
CA ALA A 225 17.59 3.89 16.37
C ALA A 225 18.23 2.51 16.16
N GLU A 226 17.50 1.45 16.45
CA GLU A 226 18.00 0.08 16.39
C GLU A 226 17.67 -0.57 15.04
N LEU A 227 18.50 -1.56 14.65
CA LEU A 227 18.23 -2.39 13.47
C LEU A 227 17.18 -3.46 13.82
N HIS A 228 16.11 -3.49 13.03
CA HIS A 228 15.12 -4.55 13.08
C HIS A 228 15.02 -5.24 11.70
N LEU A 229 15.22 -6.55 11.68
CA LEU A 229 15.07 -7.37 10.48
C LEU A 229 13.62 -7.85 10.37
N ASP A 230 12.75 -6.96 9.95
CA ASP A 230 11.32 -7.20 9.79
C ASP A 230 10.81 -6.70 8.43
N TYR A 231 9.51 -6.84 8.21
CA TYR A 231 8.86 -6.43 6.96
C TYR A 231 8.71 -4.91 6.80
N TYR A 232 8.96 -4.09 7.82
CA TYR A 232 8.78 -2.63 7.72
C TYR A 232 9.73 -1.98 6.72
N ASN A 233 10.94 -2.51 6.54
CA ASN A 233 11.83 -2.01 5.49
C ASN A 233 11.20 -2.12 4.10
N SER A 234 10.53 -3.25 3.78
CA SER A 234 9.94 -3.49 2.46
C SER A 234 8.57 -2.86 2.27
N LEU A 235 7.71 -2.85 3.31
CA LEU A 235 6.32 -2.41 3.19
C LEU A 235 6.08 -0.95 3.55
N VAL A 236 6.96 -0.35 4.37
CA VAL A 236 6.78 1.01 4.89
C VAL A 236 7.97 1.90 4.57
N ILE A 237 9.17 1.57 5.08
CA ILE A 237 10.29 2.52 5.12
C ILE A 237 10.74 2.90 3.71
N HIS A 238 11.15 1.92 2.89
CA HIS A 238 11.58 2.21 1.53
C HIS A 238 10.48 2.84 0.67
N PRO A 239 9.25 2.27 0.60
CA PRO A 239 8.21 2.86 -0.23
C PRO A 239 7.82 4.28 0.18
N MET A 240 7.61 4.52 1.48
CA MET A 240 7.15 5.83 1.94
C MET A 240 8.24 6.90 1.84
N LEU A 241 9.49 6.57 2.22
CA LEU A 241 10.60 7.51 2.07
C LEU A 241 10.82 7.89 0.59
N THR A 242 10.69 6.93 -0.33
CA THR A 242 10.77 7.19 -1.78
C THR A 242 9.65 8.10 -2.26
N ASP A 243 8.40 7.83 -1.86
CA ASP A 243 7.26 8.65 -2.28
C ASP A 243 7.32 10.07 -1.68
N VAL A 244 7.68 10.19 -0.40
CA VAL A 244 7.88 11.50 0.26
C VAL A 244 8.97 12.31 -0.46
N LEU A 245 10.14 11.73 -0.71
CA LEU A 245 11.24 12.40 -1.42
C LEU A 245 10.86 12.75 -2.85
N SER A 246 10.02 11.95 -3.51
CA SER A 246 9.53 12.23 -4.86
C SER A 246 8.63 13.48 -4.88
N VAL A 247 7.74 13.61 -3.90
CA VAL A 247 6.92 14.82 -3.73
C VAL A 247 7.81 16.03 -3.40
N MET A 248 8.75 15.87 -2.46
CA MET A 248 9.70 16.95 -2.11
C MET A 248 10.50 17.41 -3.34
N LYS A 249 10.96 16.49 -4.19
CA LYS A 249 11.67 16.80 -5.44
C LYS A 249 10.78 17.57 -6.42
N LYS A 250 9.53 17.14 -6.59
CA LYS A 250 8.57 17.82 -7.46
C LYS A 250 8.31 19.26 -7.04
N HIS A 251 8.32 19.55 -5.74
CA HIS A 251 8.09 20.88 -5.19
C HIS A 251 9.38 21.66 -4.90
N GLY A 252 10.54 21.15 -5.28
CA GLY A 252 11.83 21.84 -5.13
C GLY A 252 12.27 22.05 -3.68
N LEU A 253 11.86 21.15 -2.77
CA LEU A 253 12.22 21.24 -1.36
C LEU A 253 13.66 20.78 -1.11
N GLU A 254 14.26 21.28 -0.03
CA GLU A 254 15.56 20.81 0.48
C GLU A 254 15.54 19.31 0.77
N ARG A 255 16.69 18.64 0.72
CA ARG A 255 16.87 17.19 0.94
C ARG A 255 16.29 16.30 -0.16
N ALA A 256 15.58 16.87 -1.15
CA ALA A 256 15.00 16.10 -2.26
C ALA A 256 16.05 15.46 -3.17
N GLU A 257 17.28 15.98 -3.19
CA GLU A 257 18.44 15.39 -3.88
C GLU A 257 18.76 13.98 -3.38
N PHE A 258 18.32 13.64 -2.19
CA PHE A 258 18.53 12.32 -1.61
C PHE A 258 17.71 11.22 -2.31
N LEU A 259 16.69 11.57 -3.09
CA LEU A 259 15.86 10.62 -3.83
C LEU A 259 16.68 9.65 -4.67
N GLU A 260 17.70 10.13 -5.38
CA GLU A 260 18.55 9.30 -6.26
C GLU A 260 19.25 8.20 -5.46
N ARG A 261 19.81 8.55 -4.30
CA ARG A 261 20.44 7.59 -3.40
C ARG A 261 19.41 6.62 -2.81
N GLN A 262 18.22 7.11 -2.47
CA GLN A 262 17.13 6.28 -1.97
C GLN A 262 16.68 5.23 -2.99
N LEU A 263 16.58 5.59 -4.26
CA LEU A 263 16.24 4.64 -5.33
C LEU A 263 17.28 3.52 -5.47
N VAL A 264 18.57 3.86 -5.38
CA VAL A 264 19.65 2.84 -5.38
C VAL A 264 19.54 1.92 -4.17
N ARG A 265 19.26 2.47 -2.97
CA ARG A 265 19.03 1.67 -1.76
C ARG A 265 17.81 0.76 -1.91
N GLN A 266 16.72 1.27 -2.47
CA GLN A 266 15.50 0.48 -2.70
C GLN A 266 15.73 -0.67 -3.70
N GLN A 267 16.48 -0.45 -4.77
CA GLN A 267 16.86 -1.51 -5.71
C GLN A 267 17.73 -2.59 -5.02
N ARG A 268 18.67 -2.17 -4.17
CA ARG A 268 19.51 -3.12 -3.40
C ARG A 268 18.65 -3.92 -2.42
N MET A 269 17.70 -3.30 -1.72
CA MET A 269 16.76 -4.00 -0.85
C MET A 269 15.90 -5.00 -1.64
N ALA A 270 15.37 -4.62 -2.79
CA ALA A 270 14.57 -5.51 -3.64
C ALA A 270 15.35 -6.76 -4.05
N ALA A 271 16.63 -6.62 -4.42
CA ALA A 271 17.50 -7.75 -4.76
C ALA A 271 17.78 -8.69 -3.56
N GLN A 272 17.79 -8.17 -2.34
CA GLN A 272 17.89 -8.99 -1.13
C GLN A 272 16.58 -9.72 -0.84
N LEU A 273 15.45 -9.03 -0.93
CA LEU A 273 14.12 -9.61 -0.70
C LEU A 273 13.84 -10.76 -1.68
N GLU A 274 14.19 -10.61 -2.96
CA GLU A 274 14.06 -11.68 -3.96
C GLU A 274 14.75 -12.98 -3.49
N ARG A 275 15.94 -12.87 -2.89
CA ARG A 275 16.70 -14.03 -2.39
C ARG A 275 16.13 -14.62 -1.09
N MET A 276 15.37 -13.84 -0.33
CA MET A 276 14.71 -14.27 0.90
C MET A 276 13.41 -15.03 0.64
N ILE A 277 12.84 -14.93 -0.55
CA ILE A 277 11.62 -15.63 -0.91
C ILE A 277 11.99 -17.04 -1.36
N SER A 278 11.50 -18.05 -0.64
CA SER A 278 11.70 -19.45 -1.02
C SER A 278 10.83 -19.85 -2.22
N GLN A 279 11.15 -21.00 -2.85
CA GLN A 279 10.38 -21.56 -3.96
C GLN A 279 8.91 -21.84 -3.62
N ILE A 280 8.56 -21.98 -2.34
CA ILE A 280 7.19 -22.14 -1.87
C ILE A 280 6.51 -20.81 -1.51
N GLY A 281 7.13 -19.67 -1.84
CA GLY A 281 6.57 -18.33 -1.63
C GLY A 281 6.64 -17.82 -0.18
N ARG A 282 7.43 -18.45 0.70
CA ARG A 282 7.64 -17.99 2.07
C ARG A 282 8.97 -17.27 2.19
N ALA A 283 8.98 -16.15 2.93
CA ALA A 283 10.24 -15.54 3.34
C ALA A 283 10.95 -16.45 4.35
N HIS A 284 12.24 -16.64 4.16
CA HIS A 284 13.11 -17.19 5.21
C HIS A 284 13.47 -16.03 6.16
N VAL A 285 12.91 -16.08 7.35
CA VAL A 285 13.26 -15.19 8.47
C VAL A 285 14.15 -15.98 9.42
#